data_67b9be489543ba68005749d14c75c992
#
_entry.id   67b9be489543ba68005749d14c75c992
#
_cell.length_a   1.000
_cell.length_b   1.000
_cell.length_c   1.000
_cell.angle_alpha   90.00
_cell.angle_beta   90.00
_cell.angle_gamma   90.00
#
_symmetry.space_group_name_H-M   'P 1'
#
loop_
_entity.id
_entity.type
_entity.pdbx_description
1 polymer ?
#
loop_
_entity_poly.entity_id
_entity_poly.type
_entity_poly.pdbx_seq_one_letter_code
_entity_poly.pdbx_strand_id
1 'polypeptide(L)'
;TKRIIAREFEDAALDVIIKKTVKAAKEKKAKSIIIGGGVAANNRLRQELVTEATKALPTIQVIFPERELSTDNSIMIGMAGYFAYLRNNKRGVDIKKIVAVGNLKIENAQ
;
A
#
# COMPACT_ATOMS: atom_id res chain seq x y z
N THR A 1 9.22 26.16 -17.05
CA THR A 1 9.92 24.95 -17.51
C THR A 1 9.98 23.86 -16.43
N LYS A 2 10.51 24.11 -15.21
CA LYS A 2 10.60 23.08 -14.14
C LYS A 2 9.25 22.49 -13.73
N ARG A 3 8.21 23.34 -13.61
CA ARG A 3 6.84 22.89 -13.26
C ARG A 3 6.24 21.98 -14.33
N ILE A 4 6.49 22.25 -15.61
CA ILE A 4 6.01 21.44 -16.72
C ILE A 4 6.66 20.06 -16.66
N ILE A 5 7.98 20.01 -16.53
CA ILE A 5 8.73 18.74 -16.44
C ILE A 5 8.27 17.91 -15.23
N ALA A 6 8.08 18.55 -14.06
CA ALA A 6 7.62 17.85 -12.88
C ALA A 6 6.21 17.27 -13.07
N ARG A 7 5.32 18.00 -13.74
CA ARG A 7 3.98 17.53 -14.05
C ARG A 7 4.00 16.36 -15.03
N GLU A 8 4.73 16.47 -16.13
CA GLU A 8 4.87 15.39 -17.10
C GLU A 8 5.46 14.12 -16.49
N PHE A 9 6.43 14.28 -15.59
CA PHE A 9 6.98 13.15 -14.84
C PHE A 9 5.92 12.50 -13.93
N GLU A 10 5.17 13.31 -13.18
CA GLU A 10 4.09 12.80 -12.32
C GLU A 10 3.03 12.09 -13.15
N ASP A 11 2.61 12.68 -14.26
CA ASP A 11 1.63 12.11 -15.19
C ASP A 11 2.07 10.73 -15.69
N ALA A 12 3.30 10.63 -16.16
CA ALA A 12 3.86 9.39 -16.67
C ALA A 12 3.98 8.32 -15.56
N ALA A 13 4.42 8.71 -14.37
CA ALA A 13 4.57 7.78 -13.24
C ALA A 13 3.22 7.25 -12.76
N LEU A 14 2.22 8.11 -12.60
CA LEU A 14 0.87 7.71 -12.17
C LEU A 14 0.18 6.85 -13.22
N ASP A 15 0.29 7.18 -14.50
CA ASP A 15 -0.28 6.39 -15.60
C ASP A 15 0.21 4.94 -15.57
N VAL A 16 1.53 4.74 -15.40
CA VAL A 16 2.11 3.40 -15.31
C VAL A 16 1.59 2.63 -14.10
N ILE A 17 1.56 3.27 -12.93
CA ILE A 17 1.10 2.63 -11.69
C ILE A 17 -0.37 2.23 -11.82
N ILE A 18 -1.22 3.16 -12.26
CA ILE A 18 -2.67 2.93 -12.39
C ILE A 18 -2.95 1.82 -13.40
N LYS A 19 -2.39 1.89 -14.60
CA LYS A 19 -2.60 0.88 -15.64
C LYS A 19 -2.17 -0.51 -15.21
N LYS A 20 -0.99 -0.63 -14.57
CA LYS A 20 -0.51 -1.92 -14.08
C LYS A 20 -1.37 -2.46 -12.95
N THR A 21 -1.81 -1.62 -12.02
CA THR A 21 -2.68 -2.01 -10.91
C THR A 21 -4.03 -2.51 -11.41
N VAL A 22 -4.68 -1.75 -12.29
CA VAL A 22 -5.98 -2.14 -12.85
C VAL A 22 -5.87 -3.42 -13.69
N LYS A 23 -4.81 -3.55 -14.49
CA LYS A 23 -4.54 -4.77 -15.27
C LYS A 23 -4.38 -5.98 -14.34
N ALA A 24 -3.54 -5.87 -13.31
CA ALA A 24 -3.33 -6.94 -12.35
C ALA A 24 -4.62 -7.32 -11.59
N ALA A 25 -5.41 -6.33 -11.16
CA ALA A 25 -6.70 -6.56 -10.52
C ALA A 25 -7.67 -7.33 -11.42
N LYS A 26 -7.71 -6.99 -12.71
CA LYS A 26 -8.53 -7.67 -13.70
C LYS A 26 -8.07 -9.12 -13.93
N GLU A 27 -6.77 -9.34 -14.15
CA GLU A 27 -6.19 -10.66 -14.37
C GLU A 27 -6.40 -11.60 -13.17
N LYS A 28 -6.27 -11.06 -11.96
CA LYS A 28 -6.45 -11.82 -10.70
C LYS A 28 -7.90 -11.89 -10.23
N LYS A 29 -8.85 -11.29 -10.97
CA LYS A 29 -10.27 -11.21 -10.58
C LYS A 29 -10.42 -10.67 -9.14
N ALA A 30 -9.62 -9.65 -8.81
CA ALA A 30 -9.60 -9.07 -7.47
C ALA A 30 -10.95 -8.41 -7.13
N LYS A 31 -11.39 -8.56 -5.89
CA LYS A 31 -12.61 -7.91 -5.37
C LYS A 31 -12.30 -6.54 -4.77
N SER A 32 -11.05 -6.33 -4.35
CA SER A 32 -10.60 -5.08 -3.77
C SER A 32 -9.14 -4.79 -4.14
N ILE A 33 -8.79 -3.51 -4.18
CA ILE A 33 -7.44 -2.99 -4.30
C ILE A 33 -7.15 -2.22 -3.03
N ILE A 34 -6.11 -2.62 -2.31
CA ILE A 34 -5.66 -1.92 -1.09
C ILE A 34 -4.35 -1.23 -1.42
N ILE A 35 -4.29 0.07 -1.19
CA ILE A 35 -3.11 0.89 -1.46
C ILE A 35 -2.48 1.30 -0.13
N GLY A 36 -1.18 1.14 0.00
CA GLY A 36 -0.43 1.56 1.19
C GLY A 36 0.89 2.25 0.81
N GLY A 37 1.57 2.78 1.83
CA GLY A 37 2.85 3.47 1.69
C GLY A 37 2.72 4.96 1.37
N GLY A 38 3.85 5.68 1.42
CA GLY A 38 3.89 7.15 1.33
C GLY A 38 3.26 7.73 0.06
N VAL A 39 3.39 7.05 -1.08
CA VAL A 39 2.79 7.49 -2.36
C VAL A 39 1.25 7.45 -2.32
N ALA A 40 0.67 6.63 -1.44
CA ALA A 40 -0.79 6.59 -1.22
C ALA A 40 -1.37 7.91 -0.68
N ALA A 41 -0.55 8.83 -0.18
CA ALA A 41 -0.96 10.18 0.20
C ALA A 41 -1.23 11.11 -1.00
N ASN A 42 -0.75 10.76 -2.20
CA ASN A 42 -0.95 11.56 -3.41
C ASN A 42 -2.42 11.60 -3.81
N ASN A 43 -3.02 12.80 -3.80
CA ASN A 43 -4.44 12.99 -4.12
C ASN A 43 -4.81 12.59 -5.53
N ARG A 44 -3.93 12.87 -6.44
CA ARG A 44 -4.15 12.61 -7.84
C ARG A 44 -4.19 11.10 -8.11
N LEU A 45 -3.23 10.36 -7.54
CA LEU A 45 -3.25 8.90 -7.57
C LEU A 45 -4.58 8.34 -7.03
N ARG A 46 -5.03 8.86 -5.88
CA ARG A 46 -6.30 8.43 -5.26
C ARG A 46 -7.48 8.60 -6.20
N GLN A 47 -7.63 9.78 -6.79
CA GLN A 47 -8.75 10.11 -7.68
C GLN A 47 -8.70 9.31 -8.99
N GLU A 48 -7.55 9.32 -9.65
CA GLU A 48 -7.38 8.66 -10.95
C GLU A 48 -7.50 7.13 -10.83
N LEU A 49 -6.91 6.52 -9.78
CA LEU A 49 -6.99 5.08 -9.59
C LEU A 49 -8.44 4.62 -9.32
N VAL A 50 -9.20 5.33 -8.49
CA VAL A 50 -10.61 5.03 -8.26
C VAL A 50 -11.38 5.10 -9.57
N THR A 51 -11.16 6.17 -10.34
CA THR A 51 -11.86 6.39 -11.62
C THR A 51 -11.56 5.25 -12.62
N GLU A 52 -10.29 4.94 -12.83
CA GLU A 52 -9.90 3.92 -13.81
C GLU A 52 -10.22 2.50 -13.34
N ALA A 53 -10.08 2.21 -12.05
CA ALA A 53 -10.47 0.92 -11.50
C ALA A 53 -11.97 0.66 -11.62
N THR A 54 -12.81 1.65 -11.28
CA THR A 54 -14.27 1.52 -11.38
C THR A 54 -14.76 1.40 -12.82
N LYS A 55 -14.13 2.12 -13.76
CA LYS A 55 -14.41 1.95 -15.19
C LYS A 55 -14.13 0.53 -15.69
N ALA A 56 -13.00 -0.03 -15.27
CA ALA A 56 -12.57 -1.35 -15.72
C ALA A 56 -13.27 -2.51 -15.00
N LEU A 57 -13.60 -2.31 -13.73
CA LEU A 57 -14.17 -3.30 -12.80
C LEU A 57 -15.24 -2.60 -11.92
N PRO A 58 -16.49 -2.48 -12.38
CA PRO A 58 -17.52 -1.66 -11.70
C PRO A 58 -17.81 -2.03 -10.24
N THR A 59 -17.54 -3.25 -9.83
CA THR A 59 -17.80 -3.74 -8.47
C THR A 59 -16.56 -3.74 -7.57
N ILE A 60 -15.42 -3.26 -8.07
CA ILE A 60 -14.18 -3.29 -7.29
C ILE A 60 -14.19 -2.23 -6.18
N GLN A 61 -13.69 -2.61 -5.02
CA GLN A 61 -13.47 -1.67 -3.93
C GLN A 61 -12.01 -1.20 -3.96
N VAL A 62 -11.79 0.12 -3.96
CA VAL A 62 -10.46 0.70 -3.82
C VAL A 62 -10.35 1.32 -2.44
N ILE A 63 -9.41 0.82 -1.64
CA ILE A 63 -9.25 1.17 -0.23
C ILE A 63 -7.92 1.89 -0.05
N PHE A 64 -7.98 3.08 0.51
CA PHE A 64 -6.80 3.87 0.90
C PHE A 64 -6.80 4.06 2.42
N PRO A 65 -5.63 4.07 3.05
CA PRO A 65 -5.51 4.48 4.44
C PRO A 65 -5.81 5.98 4.58
N GLU A 66 -6.11 6.42 5.78
CA GLU A 66 -6.07 7.83 6.12
C GLU A 66 -4.67 8.40 5.84
N ARG A 67 -4.58 9.71 5.56
CA ARG A 67 -3.31 10.31 5.13
C ARG A 67 -2.23 10.19 6.18
N GLU A 68 -2.60 10.39 7.44
CA GLU A 68 -1.72 10.29 8.60
C GLU A 68 -1.13 8.88 8.76
N LEU A 69 -1.85 7.88 8.27
CA LEU A 69 -1.42 6.47 8.30
C LEU A 69 -0.74 6.01 7.01
N SER A 70 -0.61 6.89 6.00
CA SER A 70 0.05 6.57 4.73
C SER A 70 1.58 6.64 4.79
N THR A 71 2.13 7.34 5.78
CA THR A 71 3.58 7.44 6.04
C THR A 71 3.97 6.58 7.23
N ASP A 72 5.26 6.56 7.56
CA ASP A 72 5.75 5.85 8.75
C ASP A 72 5.05 6.35 10.00
N ASN A 73 4.44 5.42 10.73
CA ASN A 73 3.73 5.72 11.96
C ASN A 73 3.83 4.55 12.95
N SER A 74 3.76 4.85 14.23
CA SER A 74 3.84 3.86 15.30
C SER A 74 2.59 2.97 15.41
N ILE A 75 1.46 3.44 14.90
CA ILE A 75 0.19 2.70 14.96
C ILE A 75 0.28 1.41 14.15
N MET A 76 0.80 1.48 12.91
CA MET A 76 0.93 0.28 12.07
C MET A 76 1.89 -0.74 12.66
N ILE A 77 2.97 -0.29 13.33
CA ILE A 77 3.91 -1.19 14.01
C ILE A 77 3.27 -1.81 15.24
N GLY A 78 2.55 -1.01 16.04
CA GLY A 78 1.79 -1.50 17.19
C GLY A 78 0.74 -2.54 16.80
N MET A 79 -0.01 -2.29 15.72
CA MET A 79 -1.02 -3.22 15.20
C MET A 79 -0.37 -4.52 14.69
N ALA A 80 0.71 -4.42 13.93
CA ALA A 80 1.44 -5.60 13.46
C ALA A 80 1.98 -6.44 14.62
N GLY A 81 2.56 -5.79 15.63
CA GLY A 81 3.02 -6.44 16.86
C GLY A 81 1.89 -7.10 17.64
N TYR A 82 0.74 -6.45 17.76
CA TYR A 82 -0.43 -7.01 18.43
C TYR A 82 -0.94 -8.27 17.72
N PHE A 83 -1.09 -8.25 16.40
CA PHE A 83 -1.50 -9.44 15.65
C PHE A 83 -0.46 -10.57 15.70
N ALA A 84 0.83 -10.23 15.67
CA ALA A 84 1.89 -11.22 15.88
C ALA A 84 1.81 -11.86 17.27
N TYR A 85 1.56 -11.07 18.32
CA TYR A 85 1.35 -11.55 19.68
C TYR A 85 0.16 -12.51 19.77
N LEU A 86 -0.98 -12.17 19.16
CA LEU A 86 -2.16 -13.05 19.13
C LEU A 86 -1.87 -14.37 18.41
N ARG A 87 -1.19 -14.34 17.27
CA ARG A 87 -0.80 -15.54 16.53
C ARG A 87 0.14 -16.45 17.33
N ASN A 88 0.99 -15.87 18.14
CA ASN A 88 1.94 -16.59 18.99
C ASN A 88 1.33 -17.02 20.34
N ASN A 89 0.03 -17.32 20.37
CA ASN A 89 -0.69 -17.75 21.58
C ASN A 89 -0.50 -16.80 22.78
N LYS A 90 -0.45 -15.49 22.53
CA LYS A 90 -0.21 -14.43 23.50
C LYS A 90 1.12 -14.57 24.24
N ARG A 91 2.12 -15.14 23.57
CA ARG A 91 3.49 -15.17 24.09
C ARG A 91 4.30 -14.06 23.46
N GLY A 92 4.99 -13.29 24.28
CA GLY A 92 5.95 -12.30 23.82
C GLY A 92 7.19 -12.95 23.22
N VAL A 93 8.00 -12.16 22.54
CA VAL A 93 9.29 -12.58 22.01
C VAL A 93 10.38 -12.18 23.00
N ASP A 94 11.38 -13.03 23.18
CA ASP A 94 12.57 -12.70 23.98
C ASP A 94 13.27 -11.48 23.35
N ILE A 95 13.35 -10.40 24.14
CA ILE A 95 13.96 -9.13 23.71
C ILE A 95 15.37 -9.32 23.14
N LYS A 96 16.13 -10.27 23.67
CA LYS A 96 17.49 -10.59 23.20
C LYS A 96 17.54 -11.19 21.81
N LYS A 97 16.39 -11.68 21.29
CA LYS A 97 16.27 -12.27 19.96
C LYS A 97 15.73 -11.29 18.91
N ILE A 98 15.41 -10.06 19.32
CA ILE A 98 14.92 -9.04 18.41
C ILE A 98 16.11 -8.46 17.64
N VAL A 99 16.16 -8.72 16.35
CA VAL A 99 17.20 -8.22 15.43
C VAL A 99 16.54 -7.43 14.33
N ALA A 100 17.05 -6.24 14.03
CA ALA A 100 16.60 -5.44 12.90
C ALA A 100 17.13 -6.06 11.59
N VAL A 101 16.24 -6.38 10.66
CA VAL A 101 16.58 -6.95 9.35
C VAL A 101 16.02 -6.03 8.28
N GLY A 102 16.89 -5.19 7.68
CA GLY A 102 16.49 -4.15 6.73
C GLY A 102 15.98 -4.65 5.38
N ASN A 103 16.27 -5.90 5.01
CA ASN A 103 15.87 -6.51 3.74
C ASN A 103 15.02 -7.78 3.92
N LEU A 104 14.26 -7.85 5.00
CA LEU A 104 13.37 -8.99 5.26
C LEU A 104 12.32 -9.07 4.14
N LYS A 105 12.26 -10.23 3.47
CA LYS A 105 11.22 -10.47 2.46
C LYS A 105 9.90 -10.76 3.14
N ILE A 106 8.80 -10.26 2.55
CA ILE A 106 7.43 -10.47 3.07
C ILE A 106 7.10 -11.96 3.22
N GLU A 107 7.60 -12.80 2.32
CA GLU A 107 7.42 -14.26 2.35
C GLU A 107 8.02 -14.92 3.61
N ASN A 108 9.01 -14.28 4.23
CA ASN A 108 9.72 -14.78 5.41
C ASN A 108 9.27 -14.07 6.71
N ALA A 109 8.30 -13.17 6.65
CA ALA A 109 7.71 -12.53 7.81
C ALA A 109 6.71 -13.48 8.47
N GLN A 110 7.22 -14.37 9.34
CA GLN A 110 6.41 -15.25 10.19
C GLN A 110 6.17 -14.63 11.56
#